data_14a07046b602534d0b60f702adb15bf1
#
_entry.id   14a07046b602534d0b60f702adb15bf1
#
_cell.length_a   1.000
_cell.length_b   1.000
_cell.length_c   1.000
_cell.angle_alpha   90.00
_cell.angle_beta   90.00
_cell.angle_gamma   90.00
#
_symmetry.space_group_name_H-M   'P 1'
#
loop_
_entity.id
_entity.type
_entity.pdbx_description
1 polymer ?
#
loop_
_entity_poly.entity_id
_entity_poly.type
_entity_poly.pdbx_seq_one_letter_code
_entity_poly.pdbx_strand_id
1 'polypeptide(L)'
;NVLASLAVLKEFGLDFQKTIQVFKNFQPSEGRGRIHRIKRYKKIFTLIDESYNANPFSVKNALNNLSAIKKDKFKKYLLLGDMLELGKKSETYHKELSRLINNSDIDKVFVKGEKTLFTYKNLKKKKRGNIFQCNGDVDSILRNIIANNDYLMIKGSNATGLNIISKAMIKGI
;
A
#
# COMPACT_ATOMS: atom_id res chain seq x y z
N ASN A 1 -15.85 -1.01 -8.03
CA ASN A 1 -16.75 -2.15 -8.41
C ASN A 1 -18.08 -2.12 -7.65
N VAL A 2 -18.14 -1.68 -6.37
CA VAL A 2 -19.40 -1.57 -5.61
C VAL A 2 -20.41 -0.70 -6.35
N LEU A 3 -20.01 0.49 -6.82
CA LEU A 3 -20.91 1.38 -7.57
C LEU A 3 -21.45 0.73 -8.85
N ALA A 4 -20.63 -0.02 -9.57
CA ALA A 4 -21.07 -0.74 -10.77
C ALA A 4 -22.09 -1.83 -10.42
N SER A 5 -21.82 -2.61 -9.35
CA SER A 5 -22.79 -3.60 -8.86
C SER A 5 -24.11 -2.96 -8.44
N LEU A 6 -24.06 -1.82 -7.74
CA LEU A 6 -25.25 -1.09 -7.33
C LEU A 6 -26.03 -0.51 -8.52
N ALA A 7 -25.34 -0.05 -9.58
CA ALA A 7 -25.98 0.42 -10.81
C ALA A 7 -26.73 -0.71 -11.51
N VAL A 8 -26.12 -1.90 -11.62
CA VAL A 8 -26.78 -3.09 -12.18
C VAL A 8 -28.01 -3.48 -11.37
N LEU A 9 -27.91 -3.53 -10.04
CA LEU A 9 -29.05 -3.85 -9.17
C LEU A 9 -30.20 -2.86 -9.34
N LYS A 10 -29.90 -1.57 -9.47
CA LYS A 10 -30.90 -0.53 -9.72
C LYS A 10 -31.61 -0.76 -11.05
N GLU A 11 -30.88 -1.10 -12.11
CA GLU A 11 -31.41 -1.37 -13.42
C GLU A 11 -32.37 -2.57 -13.43
N PHE A 12 -32.08 -3.59 -12.63
CA PHE A 12 -32.96 -4.75 -12.43
C PHE A 12 -34.11 -4.51 -11.44
N GLY A 13 -34.32 -3.28 -10.96
CA GLY A 13 -35.38 -2.95 -10.00
C GLY A 13 -35.25 -3.59 -8.63
N LEU A 14 -34.04 -4.05 -8.25
CA LEU A 14 -33.80 -4.69 -6.97
C LEU A 14 -33.67 -3.68 -5.84
N ASP A 15 -34.13 -4.06 -4.63
CA ASP A 15 -34.09 -3.21 -3.45
C ASP A 15 -32.64 -2.87 -3.05
N PHE A 16 -32.27 -1.63 -3.33
CA PHE A 16 -30.97 -1.07 -3.08
C PHE A 16 -30.60 -1.04 -1.59
N GLN A 17 -31.58 -0.77 -0.71
CA GLN A 17 -31.32 -0.66 0.72
C GLN A 17 -31.00 -2.02 1.36
N LYS A 18 -31.68 -3.07 0.94
CA LYS A 18 -31.37 -4.44 1.38
C LYS A 18 -29.98 -4.87 0.93
N THR A 19 -29.61 -4.50 -0.29
CA THR A 19 -28.33 -4.88 -0.88
C THR A 19 -27.14 -4.15 -0.21
N ILE A 20 -27.31 -2.90 0.23
CA ILE A 20 -26.25 -2.16 0.95
C ILE A 20 -25.84 -2.88 2.23
N GLN A 21 -26.74 -3.61 2.91
CA GLN A 21 -26.40 -4.36 4.11
C GLN A 21 -25.31 -5.40 3.86
N VAL A 22 -25.26 -6.01 2.67
CA VAL A 22 -24.25 -7.00 2.27
C VAL A 22 -22.83 -6.39 2.29
N PHE A 23 -22.72 -5.10 1.96
CA PHE A 23 -21.42 -4.43 1.93
C PHE A 23 -20.86 -4.05 3.31
N LYS A 24 -21.68 -4.07 4.37
CA LYS A 24 -21.19 -3.80 5.75
C LYS A 24 -20.12 -4.79 6.20
N ASN A 25 -20.22 -6.04 5.75
CA ASN A 25 -19.27 -7.09 6.09
C ASN A 25 -18.30 -7.42 4.94
N PHE A 26 -18.32 -6.60 3.87
CA PHE A 26 -17.44 -6.83 2.73
C PHE A 26 -16.00 -6.56 3.12
N GLN A 27 -15.16 -7.57 2.91
CA GLN A 27 -13.71 -7.46 3.07
C GLN A 27 -13.04 -7.49 1.69
N PRO A 28 -12.12 -6.57 1.40
CA PRO A 28 -11.34 -6.63 0.17
C PRO A 28 -10.59 -7.97 0.07
N SER A 29 -10.37 -8.43 -1.15
CA SER A 29 -9.50 -9.58 -1.40
C SER A 29 -8.08 -9.30 -0.89
N GLU A 30 -7.30 -10.36 -0.65
CA GLU A 30 -5.88 -10.24 -0.30
C GLU A 30 -5.13 -9.33 -1.29
N GLY A 31 -4.28 -8.47 -0.77
CA GLY A 31 -3.47 -7.54 -1.56
C GLY A 31 -4.24 -6.37 -2.21
N ARG A 32 -5.54 -6.18 -1.89
CA ARG A 32 -6.40 -5.15 -2.49
C ARG A 32 -6.97 -4.15 -1.47
N GLY A 33 -6.15 -3.70 -0.55
CA GLY A 33 -6.52 -2.71 0.46
C GLY A 33 -7.05 -3.31 1.77
N ARG A 34 -6.87 -4.60 1.98
CA ARG A 34 -7.26 -5.23 3.24
C ARG A 34 -6.39 -4.72 4.39
N ILE A 35 -7.01 -4.39 5.50
CA ILE A 35 -6.35 -3.86 6.69
C ILE A 35 -6.22 -4.97 7.72
N HIS A 36 -5.00 -5.13 8.24
CA HIS A 36 -4.68 -6.14 9.25
C HIS A 36 -4.05 -5.50 10.48
N ARG A 37 -4.48 -5.93 11.66
CA ARG A 37 -3.80 -5.61 12.91
C ARG A 37 -2.73 -6.67 13.15
N ILE A 38 -1.46 -6.29 13.05
CA ILE A 38 -0.32 -7.20 13.13
C ILE A 38 0.31 -7.12 14.51
N LYS A 39 0.49 -8.29 15.15
CA LYS A 39 1.31 -8.43 16.36
C LYS A 39 2.63 -9.09 15.99
N ARG A 40 3.70 -8.29 15.89
CA ARG A 40 5.04 -8.75 15.49
C ARG A 40 6.12 -7.88 16.14
N TYR A 41 7.31 -8.41 16.33
CA TYR A 41 8.44 -7.70 16.96
C TYR A 41 8.13 -7.16 18.37
N LYS A 42 7.27 -7.83 19.15
CA LYS A 42 6.73 -7.35 20.43
C LYS A 42 5.97 -6.00 20.30
N LYS A 43 5.47 -5.68 19.12
CA LYS A 43 4.75 -4.45 18.80
C LYS A 43 3.42 -4.79 18.12
N ILE A 44 2.49 -3.85 18.16
CA ILE A 44 1.20 -3.96 17.46
C ILE A 44 1.08 -2.77 16.52
N PHE A 45 0.94 -3.03 15.22
CA PHE A 45 0.83 -2.01 14.17
C PHE A 45 -0.23 -2.40 13.14
N THR A 46 -0.57 -1.48 12.26
CA THR A 46 -1.55 -1.70 11.19
C THR A 46 -0.83 -1.90 9.86
N LEU A 47 -1.11 -3.03 9.20
CA LEU A 47 -0.69 -3.31 7.83
C LEU A 47 -1.85 -3.05 6.88
N ILE A 48 -1.62 -2.24 5.84
CA ILE A 48 -2.52 -2.04 4.70
C ILE A 48 -1.92 -2.81 3.53
N ASP A 49 -2.57 -3.92 3.17
CA ASP A 49 -2.08 -4.83 2.12
C ASP A 49 -2.63 -4.44 0.75
N GLU A 50 -1.81 -3.74 -0.03
CA GLU A 50 -2.06 -3.33 -1.43
C GLU A 50 -1.09 -4.03 -2.40
N SER A 51 -0.59 -5.21 -2.04
CA SER A 51 0.52 -5.89 -2.70
C SER A 51 0.14 -6.75 -3.92
N TYR A 52 -1.14 -6.76 -4.33
CA TYR A 52 -1.59 -7.58 -5.44
C TYR A 52 -1.18 -7.01 -6.80
N ASN A 53 -1.35 -5.70 -7.01
CA ASN A 53 -1.00 -5.04 -8.27
C ASN A 53 -0.72 -3.55 -8.06
N ALA A 54 0.02 -2.95 -9.00
CA ALA A 54 0.34 -1.52 -8.98
C ALA A 54 0.30 -0.94 -10.39
N ASN A 55 -0.47 0.15 -10.54
CA ASN A 55 -0.45 1.03 -11.69
C ASN A 55 -0.52 2.48 -11.20
N PRO A 56 -0.25 3.49 -12.04
CA PRO A 56 -0.18 4.88 -11.60
C PRO A 56 -1.43 5.37 -10.86
N PHE A 57 -2.61 4.98 -11.34
CA PHE A 57 -3.88 5.37 -10.74
C PHE A 57 -4.10 4.70 -9.37
N SER A 58 -3.89 3.38 -9.29
CA SER A 58 -4.07 2.65 -8.04
C SER A 58 -3.06 3.05 -6.97
N VAL A 59 -1.80 3.34 -7.35
CA VAL A 59 -0.78 3.84 -6.42
C VAL A 59 -1.14 5.24 -5.93
N LYS A 60 -1.57 6.15 -6.80
CA LYS A 60 -2.04 7.48 -6.41
C LYS A 60 -3.18 7.40 -5.39
N ASN A 61 -4.17 6.55 -5.64
CA ASN A 61 -5.29 6.37 -4.72
C ASN A 61 -4.84 5.79 -3.37
N ALA A 62 -3.97 4.79 -3.38
CA ALA A 62 -3.43 4.19 -2.16
C ALA A 62 -2.63 5.23 -1.32
N LEU A 63 -1.80 6.06 -1.98
CA LEU A 63 -1.07 7.15 -1.33
C LEU A 63 -2.02 8.18 -0.70
N ASN A 64 -3.07 8.56 -1.42
CA ASN A 64 -4.09 9.48 -0.91
C ASN A 64 -4.82 8.89 0.31
N ASN A 65 -5.20 7.61 0.25
CA ASN A 65 -5.86 6.92 1.35
C ASN A 65 -4.95 6.84 2.59
N LEU A 66 -3.67 6.48 2.42
CA LEU A 66 -2.71 6.45 3.52
C LEU A 66 -2.48 7.85 4.10
N SER A 67 -2.40 8.86 3.25
CA SER A 67 -2.24 10.26 3.67
C SER A 67 -3.47 10.77 4.42
N ALA A 68 -4.68 10.37 4.02
CA ALA A 68 -5.94 10.80 4.63
C ALA A 68 -6.17 10.23 6.05
N ILE A 69 -5.46 9.17 6.45
CA ILE A 69 -5.52 8.68 7.83
C ILE A 69 -5.06 9.80 8.76
N LYS A 70 -5.94 10.24 9.64
CA LYS A 70 -5.67 11.37 10.55
C LYS A 70 -4.51 11.01 11.47
N LYS A 71 -3.41 11.78 11.39
CA LYS A 71 -2.19 11.49 12.14
C LYS A 71 -2.36 11.88 13.60
N ASP A 72 -1.98 10.98 14.49
CA ASP A 72 -1.83 11.21 15.92
C ASP A 72 -0.38 10.89 16.33
N LYS A 73 -0.14 10.09 17.35
CA LYS A 73 1.18 9.68 17.85
C LYS A 73 1.80 8.48 17.12
N PHE A 74 1.52 8.30 15.82
CA PHE A 74 2.04 7.20 15.02
C PHE A 74 2.70 7.68 13.73
N LYS A 75 3.49 6.81 13.12
CA LYS A 75 4.13 7.05 11.82
C LYS A 75 3.47 6.25 10.71
N LYS A 76 3.58 6.77 9.50
CA LYS A 76 3.08 6.16 8.27
C LYS A 76 4.26 5.76 7.40
N TYR A 77 4.38 4.48 7.15
CA TYR A 77 5.42 3.89 6.31
C TYR A 77 4.82 3.34 5.03
N LEU A 78 5.55 3.50 3.94
CA LEU A 78 5.22 2.92 2.65
C LEU A 78 6.38 2.02 2.19
N LEU A 79 6.08 0.76 1.90
CA LEU A 79 6.96 -0.14 1.15
C LEU A 79 6.43 -0.21 -0.28
N LEU A 80 7.16 0.41 -1.21
CA LEU A 80 6.77 0.56 -2.60
C LEU A 80 7.58 -0.36 -3.51
N GLY A 81 6.90 -1.18 -4.29
CA GLY A 81 7.46 -1.99 -5.36
C GLY A 81 7.20 -1.38 -6.74
N ASP A 82 7.87 -1.90 -7.74
CA ASP A 82 7.70 -1.45 -9.12
C ASP A 82 6.26 -1.55 -9.60
N MET A 83 5.86 -0.57 -10.40
CA MET A 83 4.71 -0.68 -11.30
C MET A 83 5.19 -1.28 -12.62
N LEU A 84 4.75 -2.49 -12.91
CA LEU A 84 5.12 -3.19 -14.14
C LEU A 84 4.15 -2.88 -15.28
N GLU A 85 4.49 -3.32 -16.49
CA GLU A 85 3.65 -3.22 -17.70
C GLU A 85 3.31 -1.79 -18.15
N LEU A 86 4.14 -0.80 -17.78
CA LEU A 86 3.93 0.61 -18.14
C LEU A 86 4.63 1.04 -19.43
N GLY A 87 5.34 0.13 -20.10
CA GLY A 87 6.05 0.41 -21.34
C GLY A 87 7.05 1.57 -21.21
N LYS A 88 7.17 2.34 -22.28
CA LYS A 88 8.15 3.47 -22.37
C LYS A 88 7.93 4.58 -21.33
N LYS A 89 6.74 4.73 -20.77
CA LYS A 89 6.42 5.76 -19.78
C LYS A 89 6.71 5.34 -18.32
N SER A 90 7.25 4.14 -18.11
CA SER A 90 7.51 3.59 -16.77
C SER A 90 8.32 4.55 -15.89
N GLU A 91 9.45 5.07 -16.39
CA GLU A 91 10.29 6.02 -15.66
C GLU A 91 9.53 7.29 -15.26
N THR A 92 8.78 7.87 -16.19
CA THR A 92 7.99 9.08 -15.94
C THR A 92 6.98 8.87 -14.81
N TYR A 93 6.20 7.80 -14.89
CA TYR A 93 5.21 7.50 -13.86
C TYR A 93 5.85 7.26 -12.48
N HIS A 94 6.99 6.56 -12.42
CA HIS A 94 7.70 6.38 -11.16
C HIS A 94 8.26 7.70 -10.61
N LYS A 95 8.78 8.59 -11.46
CA LYS A 95 9.22 9.93 -11.03
C LYS A 95 8.07 10.78 -10.48
N GLU A 96 6.91 10.74 -11.13
CA GLU A 96 5.74 11.52 -10.69
C GLU A 96 5.24 11.14 -9.30
N LEU A 97 5.37 9.87 -8.89
CA LEU A 97 5.02 9.44 -7.55
C LEU A 97 5.77 10.21 -6.46
N SER A 98 7.02 10.60 -6.71
CA SER A 98 7.81 11.34 -5.74
C SER A 98 7.17 12.69 -5.36
N ARG A 99 6.52 13.37 -6.30
CA ARG A 99 5.82 14.64 -6.03
C ARG A 99 4.65 14.42 -5.07
N LEU A 100 3.85 13.37 -5.30
CA LEU A 100 2.72 13.02 -4.43
C LEU A 100 3.21 12.68 -3.02
N ILE A 101 4.23 11.84 -2.92
CA ILE A 101 4.81 11.41 -1.64
C ILE A 101 5.44 12.60 -0.90
N ASN A 102 6.16 13.47 -1.61
CA ASN A 102 6.80 14.64 -1.01
C ASN A 102 5.81 15.62 -0.39
N ASN A 103 4.59 15.68 -0.91
CA ASN A 103 3.50 16.55 -0.45
C ASN A 103 2.52 15.84 0.52
N SER A 104 2.70 14.55 0.76
CA SER A 104 1.89 13.78 1.72
C SER A 104 2.47 13.87 3.14
N ASP A 105 1.75 13.34 4.12
CA ASP A 105 2.23 13.19 5.51
C ASP A 105 2.84 11.80 5.80
N ILE A 106 3.15 11.01 4.76
CA ILE A 106 3.90 9.75 4.87
C ILE A 106 5.30 10.04 5.41
N ASP A 107 5.72 9.36 6.46
CA ASP A 107 6.98 9.64 7.15
C ASP A 107 8.20 9.08 6.41
N LYS A 108 8.15 7.79 6.01
CA LYS A 108 9.25 7.12 5.32
C LYS A 108 8.74 6.22 4.20
N VAL A 109 9.50 6.18 3.12
CA VAL A 109 9.26 5.33 1.96
C VAL A 109 10.46 4.41 1.76
N PHE A 110 10.19 3.13 1.82
CA PHE A 110 11.09 2.06 1.46
C PHE A 110 10.78 1.62 0.04
N VAL A 111 11.77 1.24 -0.73
CA VAL A 111 11.56 0.82 -2.12
C VAL A 111 12.21 -0.52 -2.39
N LYS A 112 11.56 -1.31 -3.27
CA LYS A 112 12.08 -2.57 -3.79
C LYS A 112 11.79 -2.67 -5.28
N GLY A 113 12.84 -2.71 -6.09
CA GLY A 113 12.76 -2.78 -7.54
C GLY A 113 13.59 -1.69 -8.23
N GLU A 114 13.88 -1.89 -9.51
CA GLU A 114 14.72 -0.98 -10.29
C GLU A 114 14.00 0.32 -10.66
N LYS A 115 12.72 0.24 -10.96
CA LYS A 115 11.93 1.39 -11.41
C LYS A 115 11.54 2.31 -10.25
N THR A 116 11.30 1.75 -9.06
CA THR A 116 11.10 2.56 -7.85
C THR A 116 12.29 3.41 -7.46
N LEU A 117 13.49 3.12 -7.96
CA LEU A 117 14.66 4.00 -7.77
C LEU A 117 14.44 5.39 -8.38
N PHE A 118 13.65 5.51 -9.46
CA PHE A 118 13.29 6.82 -10.01
C PHE A 118 12.43 7.63 -9.04
N THR A 119 11.52 6.98 -8.33
CA THR A 119 10.76 7.61 -7.23
C THR A 119 11.71 8.01 -6.10
N TYR A 120 12.52 7.07 -5.60
CA TYR A 120 13.39 7.23 -4.44
C TYR A 120 14.39 8.39 -4.61
N LYS A 121 15.06 8.47 -5.75
CA LYS A 121 16.04 9.54 -6.06
C LYS A 121 15.42 10.94 -5.98
N ASN A 122 14.14 11.07 -6.25
CA ASN A 122 13.39 12.33 -6.25
C ASN A 122 12.63 12.61 -4.93
N LEU A 123 12.72 11.74 -3.93
CA LEU A 123 12.15 11.99 -2.59
C LEU A 123 13.01 13.00 -1.82
N LYS A 124 12.35 13.82 -0.99
CA LYS A 124 13.02 14.62 0.05
C LYS A 124 13.81 13.69 0.97
N LYS A 125 15.05 14.06 1.36
CA LYS A 125 15.92 13.22 2.21
C LYS A 125 15.20 12.69 3.46
N LYS A 126 14.42 13.52 4.13
CA LYS A 126 13.66 13.16 5.33
C LYS A 126 12.64 12.01 5.12
N LYS A 127 12.16 11.79 3.87
CA LYS A 127 11.21 10.74 3.53
C LYS A 127 11.84 9.46 3.04
N ARG A 128 13.14 9.46 2.76
CA ARG A 128 13.84 8.27 2.29
C ARG A 128 14.03 7.27 3.42
N GLY A 129 13.56 6.05 3.21
CA GLY A 129 13.89 4.87 4.00
C GLY A 129 15.01 4.08 3.31
N ASN A 130 14.95 2.75 3.39
CA ASN A 130 15.94 1.86 2.77
C ASN A 130 15.50 1.45 1.36
N ILE A 131 16.50 1.09 0.54
CA ILE A 131 16.34 0.39 -0.72
C ILE A 131 16.57 -1.08 -0.44
N PHE A 132 15.61 -1.94 -0.76
CA PHE A 132 15.70 -3.38 -0.55
C PHE A 132 16.08 -4.10 -1.85
N GLN A 133 17.03 -5.00 -1.76
CA GLN A 133 17.41 -5.90 -2.85
C GLN A 133 16.64 -7.21 -2.77
N CYS A 134 16.45 -7.75 -1.57
CA CYS A 134 15.73 -8.99 -1.34
C CYS A 134 14.66 -8.85 -0.25
N ASN A 135 13.82 -9.88 -0.10
CA ASN A 135 12.74 -9.87 0.89
C ASN A 135 13.25 -10.04 2.33
N GLY A 136 14.37 -10.73 2.53
CA GLY A 136 14.95 -10.98 3.85
C GLY A 136 15.35 -9.70 4.60
N ASP A 137 15.83 -8.70 3.87
CA ASP A 137 16.25 -7.43 4.46
C ASP A 137 15.09 -6.62 5.04
N VAL A 138 13.89 -6.80 4.47
CA VAL A 138 12.70 -6.03 4.86
C VAL A 138 12.33 -6.29 6.31
N ASP A 139 12.32 -7.56 6.73
CA ASP A 139 11.93 -7.94 8.09
C ASP A 139 12.88 -7.35 9.15
N SER A 140 14.19 -7.47 8.93
CA SER A 140 15.21 -6.98 9.86
C SER A 140 15.13 -5.46 10.06
N ILE A 141 14.91 -4.72 8.98
CA ILE A 141 14.82 -3.25 9.02
C ILE A 141 13.51 -2.80 9.64
N LEU A 142 12.38 -3.39 9.25
CA LEU A 142 11.09 -3.03 9.81
C LEU A 142 10.99 -3.34 11.31
N ARG A 143 11.61 -4.42 11.79
CA ARG A 143 11.73 -4.73 13.22
C ARG A 143 12.28 -3.57 14.04
N ASN A 144 13.26 -2.85 13.52
CA ASN A 144 13.94 -1.77 14.22
C ASN A 144 13.19 -0.43 14.12
N ILE A 145 12.40 -0.24 13.08
CA ILE A 145 11.78 1.05 12.75
C ILE A 145 10.33 1.15 13.23
N ILE A 146 9.54 0.10 13.02
CA ILE A 146 8.11 0.10 13.36
C ILE A 146 7.92 0.20 14.88
N ALA A 147 6.99 1.03 15.29
CA ALA A 147 6.53 1.17 16.67
C ALA A 147 5.05 0.75 16.82
N ASN A 148 4.56 0.76 18.05
CA ASN A 148 3.14 0.52 18.33
C ASN A 148 2.27 1.57 17.64
N ASN A 149 1.16 1.12 17.09
CA ASN A 149 0.15 1.91 16.38
C ASN A 149 0.59 2.50 15.04
N ASP A 150 1.82 2.29 14.58
CA ASP A 150 2.26 2.72 13.26
C ASP A 150 1.45 2.05 12.14
N TYR A 151 1.46 2.69 10.99
CA TYR A 151 0.87 2.17 9.75
C TYR A 151 1.98 1.81 8.77
N LEU A 152 1.90 0.61 8.23
CA LEU A 152 2.71 0.16 7.11
C LEU A 152 1.79 -0.16 5.93
N MET A 153 1.96 0.51 4.81
CA MET A 153 1.34 0.11 3.55
C MET A 153 2.36 -0.61 2.68
N ILE A 154 1.98 -1.74 2.11
CA ILE A 154 2.78 -2.47 1.12
C ILE A 154 2.08 -2.38 -0.22
N LYS A 155 2.72 -1.78 -1.25
CA LYS A 155 2.17 -1.58 -2.57
C LYS A 155 3.17 -1.86 -3.67
N GLY A 156 2.81 -2.74 -4.61
CA GLY A 156 3.64 -3.07 -5.78
C GLY A 156 2.93 -4.02 -6.73
N SER A 157 3.46 -4.18 -7.92
CA SER A 157 3.02 -5.24 -8.83
C SER A 157 3.34 -6.61 -8.25
N ASN A 158 2.50 -7.62 -8.52
CA ASN A 158 2.61 -8.96 -7.93
C ASN A 158 4.01 -9.59 -8.13
N ALA A 159 4.56 -9.45 -9.32
CA ALA A 159 5.89 -9.99 -9.66
C ALA A 159 7.06 -9.34 -8.89
N THR A 160 6.83 -8.26 -8.13
CA THR A 160 7.86 -7.69 -7.25
C THR A 160 8.12 -8.52 -5.99
N GLY A 161 7.25 -9.51 -5.71
CA GLY A 161 7.33 -10.37 -4.54
C GLY A 161 6.94 -9.70 -3.21
N LEU A 162 6.39 -8.49 -3.24
CA LEU A 162 5.94 -7.80 -2.03
C LEU A 162 4.74 -8.47 -1.37
N ASN A 163 3.92 -9.18 -2.15
CA ASN A 163 2.82 -10.01 -1.66
C ASN A 163 3.32 -11.14 -0.74
N ILE A 164 4.54 -11.67 -0.98
CA ILE A 164 5.15 -12.68 -0.11
C ILE A 164 5.45 -12.08 1.26
N ILE A 165 6.00 -10.84 1.28
CA ILE A 165 6.29 -10.12 2.52
C ILE A 165 5.00 -9.85 3.30
N SER A 166 3.97 -9.33 2.61
CA SER A 166 2.66 -9.08 3.23
C SER A 166 2.08 -10.35 3.85
N LYS A 167 2.07 -11.46 3.11
CA LYS A 167 1.58 -12.75 3.60
C LYS A 167 2.38 -13.27 4.80
N ALA A 168 3.70 -13.16 4.78
CA ALA A 168 4.55 -13.57 5.90
C ALA A 168 4.24 -12.75 7.17
N MET A 169 4.03 -11.44 7.02
CA MET A 169 3.65 -10.58 8.14
C MET A 169 2.27 -10.94 8.72
N ILE A 170 1.30 -11.24 7.86
CA ILE A 170 -0.07 -11.60 8.28
C ILE A 170 -0.08 -12.96 9.00
N LYS A 171 0.67 -13.93 8.50
CA LYS A 171 0.73 -15.27 9.07
C LYS A 171 1.63 -15.36 10.33
N GLY A 172 2.43 -14.34 10.61
CA GLY A 172 3.34 -14.34 11.75
C GLY A 172 4.58 -15.22 11.56
N ILE A 173 4.93 -15.54 10.31
CA ILE A 173 6.08 -16.38 9.92
C ILE A 173 7.29 -15.49 9.59
#